data_1bde771c427e8ee43ae9dac86ac53a8a
#
_entry.id   1bde771c427e8ee43ae9dac86ac53a8a
#
_cell.length_a   1.000
_cell.length_b   1.000
_cell.length_c   1.000
_cell.angle_alpha   90.00
_cell.angle_beta   90.00
_cell.angle_gamma   90.00
#
_symmetry.space_group_name_H-M   'P 1'
#
loop_
_entity.id
_entity.type
_entity.pdbx_description
1 polymer ?
#
loop_
_entity_poly.entity_id
_entity_poly.type
_entity_poly.pdbx_seq_one_letter_code
_entity_poly.pdbx_strand_id
1 'polypeptide(L)'
;VADMLNTMCTMMLKKKDLANVGRDILIHEVKDGQVVELPQLKLTPFDIFSTKAKQFGYRMEFADDGQVLTCLGDEPYNPQCIQYAQGVDWLLSEAFCKYGDRDRFKPYEKNHSTSKEAGELAQELGVKNVVLYHTEDKTLATRKEEYGAECAKYFQGNVYVPEDLEIINLG
;
A
#
# COMPACT_ATOMS: atom_id res chain seq x y z
N VAL A 1 4.01 4.60 19.05
CA VAL A 1 2.75 4.05 18.50
C VAL A 1 2.21 2.98 19.45
N ALA A 2 3.01 2.00 19.89
CA ALA A 2 2.53 0.93 20.78
C ALA A 2 1.94 1.48 22.09
N ASP A 3 2.60 2.42 22.74
CA ASP A 3 2.08 3.05 23.97
C ASP A 3 0.75 3.76 23.74
N MET A 4 0.61 4.44 22.61
CA MET A 4 -0.66 5.08 22.22
C MET A 4 -1.76 4.04 22.03
N LEU A 5 -1.50 2.97 21.29
CA LEU A 5 -2.46 1.88 21.09
C LEU A 5 -2.87 1.21 22.41
N ASN A 6 -1.91 0.90 23.27
CA ASN A 6 -2.17 0.33 24.59
C ASN A 6 -3.03 1.26 25.46
N THR A 7 -2.74 2.56 25.43
CA THR A 7 -3.53 3.58 26.14
C THR A 7 -4.95 3.64 25.59
N MET A 8 -5.13 3.69 24.26
CA MET A 8 -6.46 3.68 23.64
C MET A 8 -7.23 2.41 23.97
N CYS A 9 -6.62 1.24 23.88
CA CYS A 9 -7.24 -0.02 24.28
C CYS A 9 -7.72 0.03 25.73
N THR A 10 -6.90 0.52 26.66
CA THR A 10 -7.26 0.64 28.06
C THR A 10 -8.43 1.58 28.31
N MET A 11 -8.51 2.68 27.55
CA MET A 11 -9.57 3.69 27.71
C MET A 11 -10.90 3.29 27.04
N MET A 12 -10.84 2.57 25.91
CA MET A 12 -11.99 2.35 25.03
C MET A 12 -12.58 0.95 25.10
N LEU A 13 -11.77 -0.06 25.42
CA LEU A 13 -12.24 -1.44 25.45
C LEU A 13 -12.93 -1.81 26.76
N LYS A 14 -13.95 -2.64 26.69
CA LYS A 14 -14.55 -3.28 27.87
C LYS A 14 -13.54 -4.22 28.52
N LYS A 15 -13.64 -4.46 29.82
CA LYS A 15 -12.74 -5.35 30.57
C LYS A 15 -12.53 -6.73 29.92
N LYS A 16 -13.60 -7.33 29.37
CA LYS A 16 -13.54 -8.64 28.71
C LYS A 16 -12.69 -8.62 27.43
N ASP A 17 -12.74 -7.50 26.68
CA ASP A 17 -12.05 -7.35 25.41
C ASP A 17 -10.59 -6.90 25.66
N LEU A 18 -10.38 -6.03 26.68
CA LEU A 18 -9.06 -5.61 27.11
C LEU A 18 -8.19 -6.79 27.61
N ALA A 19 -8.81 -7.83 28.21
CA ALA A 19 -8.11 -9.02 28.65
C ALA A 19 -7.45 -9.82 27.49
N ASN A 20 -7.81 -9.54 26.25
CA ASN A 20 -7.18 -10.15 25.06
C ASN A 20 -5.90 -9.43 24.61
N VAL A 21 -5.71 -8.15 25.01
CA VAL A 21 -4.50 -7.40 24.70
C VAL A 21 -3.33 -7.93 25.52
N GLY A 22 -2.27 -8.32 24.87
CA GLY A 22 -1.11 -9.00 25.46
C GLY A 22 -1.24 -10.52 25.56
N ARG A 23 -2.40 -11.09 25.20
CA ARG A 23 -2.65 -12.54 25.15
C ARG A 23 -2.98 -13.01 23.72
N ASP A 24 -4.11 -12.58 23.19
CA ASP A 24 -4.60 -12.96 21.87
C ASP A 24 -4.35 -11.86 20.82
N ILE A 25 -4.23 -10.62 21.28
CA ILE A 25 -3.87 -9.45 20.47
C ILE A 25 -2.49 -8.96 20.94
N LEU A 26 -1.48 -9.23 20.12
CA LEU A 26 -0.11 -8.85 20.41
C LEU A 26 0.28 -7.63 19.55
N ILE A 27 0.82 -6.60 20.18
CA ILE A 27 1.33 -5.40 19.50
C ILE A 27 2.84 -5.54 19.41
N HIS A 28 3.34 -5.70 18.19
CA HIS A 28 4.76 -5.78 17.89
C HIS A 28 5.24 -4.51 17.20
N GLU A 29 6.17 -3.81 17.80
CA GLU A 29 6.87 -2.70 17.14
C GLU A 29 7.92 -3.26 16.19
N VAL A 30 7.96 -2.70 14.98
CA VAL A 30 8.91 -3.10 13.95
C VAL A 30 9.86 -1.95 13.61
N LYS A 31 11.03 -2.28 13.08
CA LYS A 31 12.03 -1.33 12.61
C LYS A 31 12.13 -1.39 11.09
N ASP A 32 12.66 -0.32 10.51
CA ASP A 32 12.99 -0.26 9.11
C ASP A 32 13.87 -1.45 8.67
N GLY A 33 13.42 -2.14 7.62
CA GLY A 33 14.10 -3.32 7.07
C GLY A 33 14.10 -4.57 7.97
N GLN A 34 13.39 -4.56 9.09
CA GLN A 34 13.31 -5.72 9.98
C GLN A 34 12.47 -6.83 9.33
N VAL A 35 13.07 -8.01 9.14
CA VAL A 35 12.31 -9.17 8.67
C VAL A 35 11.54 -9.79 9.84
N VAL A 36 10.23 -9.95 9.64
CA VAL A 36 9.32 -10.64 10.56
C VAL A 36 8.85 -11.93 9.88
N GLU A 37 9.27 -13.08 10.42
CA GLU A 37 8.85 -14.37 9.94
C GLU A 37 7.47 -14.72 10.49
N LEU A 38 6.52 -14.99 9.60
CA LEU A 38 5.18 -15.48 9.91
C LEU A 38 4.99 -16.84 9.27
N PRO A 39 4.03 -17.68 9.73
CA PRO A 39 3.90 -19.05 9.22
C PRO A 39 3.71 -19.16 7.70
N GLN A 40 3.10 -18.15 7.06
CA GLN A 40 2.73 -18.19 5.65
C GLN A 40 3.45 -17.15 4.81
N LEU A 41 4.20 -16.24 5.42
CA LEU A 41 4.92 -15.19 4.70
C LEU A 41 6.03 -14.58 5.55
N LYS A 42 6.99 -13.96 4.85
CA LYS A 42 7.94 -13.01 5.45
C LYS A 42 7.44 -11.60 5.21
N LEU A 43 7.40 -10.80 6.28
CA LEU A 43 7.02 -9.41 6.23
C LEU A 43 8.23 -8.53 6.50
N THR A 44 8.54 -7.61 5.59
CA THR A 44 9.60 -6.61 5.76
C THR A 44 9.01 -5.21 5.66
N PRO A 45 8.74 -4.54 6.79
CA PRO A 45 8.38 -3.12 6.77
C PRO A 45 9.61 -2.28 6.41
N PHE A 46 9.40 -1.24 5.62
CA PHE A 46 10.46 -0.30 5.23
C PHE A 46 9.96 1.15 5.31
N ASP A 47 10.87 2.06 5.68
CA ASP A 47 10.58 3.50 5.73
C ASP A 47 10.34 4.01 4.31
N ILE A 48 9.20 4.67 4.08
CA ILE A 48 8.90 5.30 2.78
C ILE A 48 9.47 6.71 2.66
N PHE A 49 10.15 7.19 3.69
CA PHE A 49 10.69 8.54 3.79
C PHE A 49 9.62 9.64 3.66
N SER A 50 8.47 9.40 4.31
CA SER A 50 7.35 10.33 4.30
C SER A 50 7.76 11.73 4.74
N THR A 51 7.23 12.73 4.04
CA THR A 51 7.46 14.15 4.36
C THR A 51 6.60 14.68 5.51
N LYS A 52 5.60 13.91 5.95
CA LYS A 52 4.64 14.28 7.01
C LYS A 52 5.05 13.68 8.36
N ALA A 53 4.86 12.40 8.52
CA ALA A 53 5.21 11.64 9.72
C ALA A 53 5.83 10.32 9.28
N LYS A 54 6.63 9.69 10.14
CA LYS A 54 7.24 8.41 9.80
C LYS A 54 6.16 7.39 9.44
N GLN A 55 6.25 6.86 8.23
CA GLN A 55 5.35 5.87 7.67
C GLN A 55 6.15 4.71 7.09
N PHE A 56 5.53 3.53 7.05
CA PHE A 56 6.13 2.33 6.49
C PHE A 56 5.31 1.82 5.30
N GLY A 57 6.02 1.47 4.23
CA GLY A 57 5.59 0.47 3.29
C GLY A 57 5.91 -0.93 3.83
N TYR A 58 5.49 -1.95 3.12
CA TYR A 58 5.85 -3.31 3.49
C TYR A 58 5.98 -4.21 2.26
N ARG A 59 6.96 -5.11 2.33
CA ARG A 59 7.19 -6.19 1.38
C ARG A 59 6.77 -7.51 2.04
N MET A 60 5.99 -8.30 1.33
CA MET A 60 5.56 -9.64 1.72
C MET A 60 6.09 -10.66 0.72
N GLU A 61 6.70 -11.73 1.22
CA GLU A 61 7.14 -12.88 0.43
C GLU A 61 6.34 -14.10 0.90
N PHE A 62 5.45 -14.61 0.05
CA PHE A 62 4.56 -15.72 0.39
C PHE A 62 5.31 -17.05 0.33
N ALA A 63 5.04 -17.92 1.31
CA ALA A 63 5.79 -19.17 1.47
C ALA A 63 5.30 -20.29 0.55
N ASP A 64 4.05 -20.24 0.10
CA ASP A 64 3.39 -21.31 -0.67
C ASP A 64 3.73 -21.26 -2.15
N ASP A 65 3.80 -20.09 -2.75
CA ASP A 65 4.05 -19.92 -4.19
C ASP A 65 5.29 -19.05 -4.51
N GLY A 66 5.89 -18.47 -3.49
CA GLY A 66 7.06 -17.59 -3.62
C GLY A 66 6.77 -16.22 -4.24
N GLN A 67 5.50 -15.85 -4.41
CA GLN A 67 5.14 -14.54 -4.92
C GLN A 67 5.55 -13.43 -3.94
N VAL A 68 5.82 -12.27 -4.49
CA VAL A 68 6.25 -11.10 -3.74
C VAL A 68 5.29 -9.95 -3.98
N LEU A 69 4.75 -9.40 -2.89
CA LEU A 69 3.90 -8.22 -2.90
C LEU A 69 4.57 -7.09 -2.15
N THR A 70 4.60 -5.91 -2.74
CA THR A 70 5.06 -4.68 -2.07
C THR A 70 3.97 -3.62 -2.07
N CYS A 71 3.69 -3.05 -0.89
CA CYS A 71 2.83 -1.89 -0.70
C CYS A 71 3.70 -0.66 -0.41
N LEU A 72 3.54 0.38 -1.21
CA LEU A 72 4.38 1.60 -1.13
C LEU A 72 3.92 2.63 -0.09
N GLY A 73 2.76 2.42 0.57
CA GLY A 73 2.18 3.41 1.49
C GLY A 73 1.29 4.42 0.76
N ASP A 74 0.98 5.56 1.39
CA ASP A 74 0.04 6.55 0.87
C ASP A 74 0.70 7.88 0.44
N GLU A 75 1.95 7.81 0.00
CA GLU A 75 2.70 8.91 -0.60
C GLU A 75 3.39 8.45 -1.89
N PRO A 76 3.83 9.39 -2.75
CA PRO A 76 4.58 9.06 -3.95
C PRO A 76 5.82 8.21 -3.63
N TYR A 77 6.11 7.28 -4.53
CA TYR A 77 7.28 6.41 -4.40
C TYR A 77 8.59 7.19 -4.21
N ASN A 78 9.37 6.75 -3.22
CA ASN A 78 10.73 7.26 -3.02
C ASN A 78 11.76 6.28 -3.61
N PRO A 79 12.67 6.73 -4.50
CA PRO A 79 13.68 5.86 -5.12
C PRO A 79 14.61 5.12 -4.15
N GLN A 80 14.74 5.58 -2.90
CA GLN A 80 15.49 4.87 -1.87
C GLN A 80 14.84 3.51 -1.50
N CYS A 81 13.56 3.31 -1.84
CA CYS A 81 12.82 2.08 -1.60
C CYS A 81 12.98 1.04 -2.72
N ILE A 82 13.81 1.28 -3.74
CA ILE A 82 13.93 0.42 -4.94
C ILE A 82 14.18 -1.05 -4.60
N GLN A 83 15.00 -1.35 -3.62
CA GLN A 83 15.32 -2.72 -3.19
C GLN A 83 14.10 -3.52 -2.71
N TYR A 84 13.03 -2.85 -2.30
CA TYR A 84 11.79 -3.48 -1.85
C TYR A 84 10.73 -3.61 -2.95
N ALA A 85 10.84 -2.82 -4.02
CA ALA A 85 9.80 -2.67 -5.02
C ALA A 85 10.17 -3.18 -6.42
N GLN A 86 11.47 -3.26 -6.76
CA GLN A 86 11.89 -3.67 -8.09
C GLN A 86 11.61 -5.14 -8.39
N GLY A 87 10.97 -5.43 -9.51
CA GLY A 87 10.75 -6.77 -10.04
C GLY A 87 9.80 -7.64 -9.22
N VAL A 88 8.97 -7.04 -8.35
CA VAL A 88 7.98 -7.79 -7.56
C VAL A 88 6.82 -8.27 -8.42
N ASP A 89 6.11 -9.31 -7.96
CA ASP A 89 4.95 -9.84 -8.66
C ASP A 89 3.76 -8.89 -8.55
N TRP A 90 3.57 -8.28 -7.37
CA TRP A 90 2.47 -7.38 -7.05
C TRP A 90 2.96 -6.09 -6.42
N LEU A 91 2.60 -4.97 -7.03
CA LEU A 91 2.86 -3.63 -6.49
C LEU A 91 1.55 -2.96 -6.11
N LEU A 92 1.39 -2.58 -4.85
CA LEU A 92 0.32 -1.70 -4.39
C LEU A 92 0.85 -0.27 -4.39
N SER A 93 0.26 0.59 -5.23
CA SER A 93 0.64 1.99 -5.41
C SER A 93 -0.57 2.89 -5.23
N GLU A 94 -0.39 3.99 -4.52
CA GLU A 94 -1.42 5.01 -4.46
C GLU A 94 -1.65 5.63 -5.85
N ALA A 95 -2.89 6.08 -6.10
CA ALA A 95 -3.28 6.76 -7.32
C ALA A 95 -4.42 7.74 -7.03
N PHE A 96 -4.08 8.87 -6.42
CA PHE A 96 -5.08 9.78 -5.85
C PHE A 96 -6.13 10.24 -6.88
N CYS A 97 -5.70 10.59 -8.09
CA CYS A 97 -6.61 10.93 -9.19
C CYS A 97 -5.99 10.59 -10.54
N LYS A 98 -6.78 10.74 -11.62
CA LYS A 98 -6.21 10.73 -12.97
C LYS A 98 -5.33 11.96 -13.20
N TYR A 99 -4.30 11.82 -14.02
CA TYR A 99 -3.44 12.94 -14.40
C TYR A 99 -4.22 14.11 -15.05
N GLY A 100 -5.26 13.78 -15.83
CA GLY A 100 -6.14 14.77 -16.42
C GLY A 100 -6.93 15.63 -15.41
N ASP A 101 -7.16 15.08 -14.22
CA ASP A 101 -7.90 15.73 -13.14
C ASP A 101 -7.01 16.42 -12.08
N ARG A 102 -5.68 16.43 -12.27
CA ARG A 102 -4.70 16.96 -11.31
C ARG A 102 -4.92 18.42 -10.94
N ASP A 103 -5.40 19.24 -11.87
CA ASP A 103 -5.66 20.66 -11.61
C ASP A 103 -6.90 20.86 -10.70
N ARG A 104 -7.83 19.91 -10.73
CA ARG A 104 -9.03 19.90 -9.89
C ARG A 104 -8.75 19.37 -8.49
N PHE A 105 -8.03 18.25 -8.39
CA PHE A 105 -7.84 17.52 -7.12
C PHE A 105 -6.53 17.85 -6.41
N LYS A 106 -5.58 18.49 -7.11
CA LYS A 106 -4.31 18.97 -6.57
C LYS A 106 -3.51 17.87 -5.83
N PRO A 107 -3.25 16.70 -6.47
CA PRO A 107 -2.53 15.60 -5.81
C PRO A 107 -1.17 16.02 -5.28
N TYR A 108 -0.42 16.79 -6.04
CA TYR A 108 0.94 17.20 -5.68
C TYR A 108 1.01 18.13 -4.45
N GLU A 109 -0.01 18.99 -4.27
CA GLU A 109 -0.13 19.84 -3.07
C GLU A 109 -0.41 19.02 -1.81
N LYS A 110 -0.95 17.80 -1.97
CA LYS A 110 -1.27 16.85 -0.91
C LYS A 110 -0.21 15.76 -0.75
N ASN A 111 0.86 15.82 -1.56
CA ASN A 111 1.90 14.81 -1.64
C ASN A 111 1.35 13.43 -2.05
N HIS A 112 0.64 13.40 -3.18
CA HIS A 112 0.10 12.19 -3.80
C HIS A 112 0.46 12.13 -5.29
N SER A 113 0.41 10.93 -5.87
CA SER A 113 0.60 10.66 -7.29
C SER A 113 -0.73 10.46 -8.03
N THR A 114 -0.64 10.30 -9.33
CA THR A 114 -1.77 10.04 -10.23
C THR A 114 -1.73 8.61 -10.76
N SER A 115 -2.85 8.12 -11.32
CA SER A 115 -2.92 6.80 -11.93
C SER A 115 -1.95 6.64 -13.12
N LYS A 116 -1.65 7.73 -13.85
CA LYS A 116 -0.58 7.75 -14.86
C LYS A 116 0.79 7.46 -14.24
N GLU A 117 1.16 8.20 -13.20
CA GLU A 117 2.47 8.06 -12.54
C GLU A 117 2.63 6.70 -11.87
N ALA A 118 1.55 6.14 -11.32
CA ALA A 118 1.55 4.77 -10.81
C ALA A 118 1.83 3.74 -11.93
N GLY A 119 1.28 3.95 -13.13
CA GLY A 119 1.56 3.11 -14.29
C GLY A 119 3.00 3.24 -14.80
N GLU A 120 3.52 4.47 -14.89
CA GLU A 120 4.91 4.74 -15.26
C GLU A 120 5.89 4.09 -14.28
N LEU A 121 5.61 4.21 -12.97
CA LEU A 121 6.39 3.59 -11.91
C LEU A 121 6.36 2.06 -12.01
N ALA A 122 5.19 1.46 -12.18
CA ALA A 122 5.03 0.01 -12.31
C ALA A 122 5.84 -0.54 -13.50
N GLN A 123 5.85 0.19 -14.63
CA GLN A 123 6.64 -0.15 -15.81
C GLN A 123 8.14 -0.02 -15.54
N GLU A 124 8.58 1.05 -14.90
CA GLU A 124 9.98 1.30 -14.56
C GLU A 124 10.53 0.23 -13.60
N LEU A 125 9.75 -0.12 -12.59
CA LEU A 125 10.12 -1.15 -11.59
C LEU A 125 10.06 -2.58 -12.16
N GLY A 126 9.46 -2.79 -13.33
CA GLY A 126 9.36 -4.09 -13.99
C GLY A 126 8.49 -5.09 -13.23
N VAL A 127 7.44 -4.62 -12.59
CA VAL A 127 6.50 -5.47 -11.85
C VAL A 127 5.54 -6.21 -12.79
N LYS A 128 4.86 -7.26 -12.32
CA LYS A 128 3.88 -8.00 -13.15
C LYS A 128 2.47 -7.43 -13.03
N ASN A 129 2.08 -7.06 -11.81
CA ASN A 129 0.74 -6.61 -11.49
C ASN A 129 0.83 -5.32 -10.66
N VAL A 130 -0.04 -4.34 -10.95
CA VAL A 130 -0.21 -3.14 -10.12
C VAL A 130 -1.62 -3.04 -9.60
N VAL A 131 -1.76 -2.77 -8.31
CA VAL A 131 -3.04 -2.49 -7.65
C VAL A 131 -3.05 -1.02 -7.27
N LEU A 132 -3.99 -0.27 -7.84
CA LEU A 132 -4.20 1.15 -7.53
C LEU A 132 -5.14 1.30 -6.36
N TYR A 133 -4.74 2.05 -5.35
CA TYR A 133 -5.55 2.34 -4.18
C TYR A 133 -5.40 3.80 -3.74
N HIS A 134 -6.00 4.20 -2.63
CA HIS A 134 -5.98 5.58 -2.12
C HIS A 134 -6.45 6.60 -3.15
N THR A 135 -7.62 6.32 -3.73
CA THR A 135 -8.22 7.10 -4.81
C THR A 135 -9.18 8.17 -4.27
N GLU A 136 -9.42 9.23 -5.04
CA GLU A 136 -10.37 10.31 -4.69
C GLU A 136 -11.82 9.81 -4.67
N ASP A 137 -12.54 10.02 -3.57
CA ASP A 137 -13.91 9.54 -3.36
C ASP A 137 -14.92 10.07 -4.36
N LYS A 138 -14.70 11.29 -4.87
CA LYS A 138 -15.62 11.92 -5.85
C LYS A 138 -15.65 11.21 -7.21
N THR A 139 -14.73 10.28 -7.44
CA THR A 139 -14.63 9.50 -8.67
C THR A 139 -15.01 8.02 -8.49
N LEU A 140 -15.55 7.63 -7.34
CA LEU A 140 -15.91 6.25 -7.02
C LEU A 140 -16.67 5.52 -8.12
N ALA A 141 -17.67 6.15 -8.71
CA ALA A 141 -18.55 5.52 -9.70
C ALA A 141 -17.84 5.15 -11.02
N THR A 142 -16.72 5.79 -11.34
CA THR A 142 -16.00 5.60 -12.62
C THR A 142 -14.54 5.23 -12.44
N ARG A 143 -14.04 5.25 -11.19
CA ARG A 143 -12.60 5.08 -10.90
C ARG A 143 -12.03 3.79 -11.48
N LYS A 144 -12.75 2.67 -11.32
CA LYS A 144 -12.27 1.35 -11.76
C LYS A 144 -11.93 1.33 -13.25
N GLU A 145 -12.84 1.85 -14.07
CA GLU A 145 -12.65 1.95 -15.51
C GLU A 145 -11.63 3.03 -15.88
N GLU A 146 -11.84 4.25 -15.39
CA GLU A 146 -11.05 5.40 -15.82
C GLU A 146 -9.61 5.39 -15.35
N TYR A 147 -9.35 5.01 -14.09
CA TYR A 147 -7.99 4.92 -13.54
C TYR A 147 -7.25 3.73 -14.14
N GLY A 148 -7.95 2.59 -14.29
CA GLY A 148 -7.39 1.41 -14.95
C GLY A 148 -6.99 1.70 -16.40
N ALA A 149 -7.87 2.35 -17.16
CA ALA A 149 -7.60 2.73 -18.55
C ALA A 149 -6.47 3.76 -18.68
N GLU A 150 -6.31 4.69 -17.72
CA GLU A 150 -5.18 5.63 -17.75
C GLU A 150 -3.87 4.91 -17.43
N CYS A 151 -3.81 4.14 -16.35
CA CYS A 151 -2.63 3.38 -15.93
C CYS A 151 -2.14 2.43 -17.03
N ALA A 152 -3.06 1.70 -17.68
CA ALA A 152 -2.75 0.75 -18.76
C ALA A 152 -2.15 1.38 -20.04
N LYS A 153 -2.18 2.71 -20.19
CA LYS A 153 -1.45 3.40 -21.27
C LYS A 153 0.05 3.46 -21.03
N TYR A 154 0.48 3.32 -19.79
CA TYR A 154 1.87 3.50 -19.36
C TYR A 154 2.48 2.23 -18.77
N PHE A 155 1.66 1.20 -18.51
CA PHE A 155 2.08 -0.07 -17.96
C PHE A 155 1.56 -1.24 -18.80
N GLN A 156 2.43 -2.19 -19.13
CA GLN A 156 2.09 -3.34 -19.99
C GLN A 156 1.68 -4.59 -19.21
N GLY A 157 1.78 -4.58 -17.89
CA GLY A 157 1.33 -5.66 -17.02
C GLY A 157 -0.17 -5.55 -16.69
N ASN A 158 -0.60 -6.27 -15.67
CA ASN A 158 -1.99 -6.27 -15.24
C ASN A 158 -2.27 -5.11 -14.29
N VAL A 159 -3.38 -4.41 -14.52
CA VAL A 159 -3.83 -3.28 -13.69
C VAL A 159 -5.11 -3.64 -12.96
N TYR A 160 -5.12 -3.44 -11.66
CA TYR A 160 -6.26 -3.66 -10.78
C TYR A 160 -6.65 -2.36 -10.08
N VAL A 161 -7.93 -2.04 -10.06
CA VAL A 161 -8.51 -0.92 -9.31
C VAL A 161 -9.69 -1.47 -8.51
N PRO A 162 -9.46 -2.01 -7.30
CA PRO A 162 -10.50 -2.70 -6.57
C PRO A 162 -11.55 -1.75 -6.00
N GLU A 163 -12.77 -2.24 -5.89
CA GLU A 163 -13.78 -1.66 -5.02
C GLU A 163 -13.50 -2.03 -3.55
N ASP A 164 -14.15 -1.33 -2.62
CA ASP A 164 -14.03 -1.66 -1.20
C ASP A 164 -14.51 -3.10 -0.95
N LEU A 165 -13.72 -3.88 -0.23
CA LEU A 165 -13.95 -5.30 0.06
C LEU A 165 -13.89 -6.24 -1.17
N GLU A 166 -13.48 -5.77 -2.34
CA GLU A 166 -13.22 -6.65 -3.48
C GLU A 166 -12.03 -7.56 -3.21
N ILE A 167 -12.19 -8.84 -3.51
CA ILE A 167 -11.13 -9.84 -3.34
C ILE A 167 -10.37 -9.98 -4.65
N ILE A 168 -9.07 -9.75 -4.60
CA ILE A 168 -8.14 -10.05 -5.70
C ILE A 168 -7.40 -11.33 -5.35
N ASN A 169 -7.51 -12.34 -6.22
CA ASN A 169 -6.72 -13.55 -6.09
C ASN A 169 -5.32 -13.29 -6.65
N LEU A 170 -4.29 -13.57 -5.87
CA LEU A 170 -2.92 -13.32 -6.27
C LEU A 170 -2.32 -14.41 -7.17
N GLY A 171 -2.99 -15.55 -7.29
CA GLY A 171 -2.56 -16.68 -8.14
C GLY A 171 -2.73 -18.00 -7.46
#